data_48472843fc6ffb3b853ebfe2a813c37d
#
_entry.id   48472843fc6ffb3b853ebfe2a813c37d
#
_cell.length_a   1.000
_cell.length_b   1.000
_cell.length_c   1.000
_cell.angle_alpha   90.00
_cell.angle_beta   90.00
_cell.angle_gamma   90.00
#
_symmetry.space_group_name_H-M   'P 1'
#
loop_
_entity.id
_entity.type
_entity.pdbx_description
1 polymer ?
#
loop_
_entity_poly.entity_id
_entity_poly.type
_entity_poly.pdbx_seq_one_letter_code
_entity_poly.pdbx_strand_id
1 'polypeptide(L)'
;MKDYTFFSYAVNEALHLSERERNTIIDCFKKIDDEINYGGDKHSNTIIASAIELFLNYCLRFYDRQFITRIKVNKDLLIRFEELIDGYFISGKAQNHGTPSVAWCASQLCLSPNYFGDLIKKETGRIALDYIQQKTMDLAKDMLIHPEKSIGEIAYYLGYQYPQYFSRAFKKAVGCTPNEYRRQSY
;
A
#
# COMPACT_ATOMS: atom_id res chain seq x y z
N MET A 1 12.38 -14.96 2.59
CA MET A 1 12.98 -14.28 1.42
C MET A 1 12.64 -12.81 1.56
N LYS A 2 13.61 -11.87 1.49
CA LYS A 2 13.30 -10.44 1.54
C LYS A 2 12.57 -10.06 0.28
N ASP A 3 11.43 -9.39 0.42
CA ASP A 3 10.62 -8.94 -0.73
C ASP A 3 11.16 -7.58 -1.20
N TYR A 4 11.83 -7.58 -2.34
CA TYR A 4 12.39 -6.37 -2.94
C TYR A 4 11.34 -5.69 -3.83
N THR A 5 10.35 -5.07 -3.20
CA THR A 5 9.17 -4.44 -3.86
C THR A 5 9.53 -3.35 -4.85
N PHE A 6 10.66 -2.66 -4.64
CA PHE A 6 11.12 -1.55 -5.47
C PHE A 6 11.45 -1.92 -6.93
N PHE A 7 11.65 -3.19 -7.26
CA PHE A 7 11.80 -3.62 -8.66
C PHE A 7 10.52 -3.39 -9.50
N SER A 8 9.39 -3.22 -8.86
CA SER A 8 8.10 -2.99 -9.50
C SER A 8 7.65 -1.53 -9.44
N TYR A 9 8.52 -0.62 -9.02
CA TYR A 9 8.23 0.81 -8.96
C TYR A 9 8.28 1.44 -10.36
N ALA A 10 7.50 2.50 -10.57
CA ALA A 10 7.51 3.25 -11.82
C ALA A 10 8.72 4.20 -11.88
N VAL A 11 9.05 4.69 -13.08
CA VAL A 11 10.21 5.55 -13.31
C VAL A 11 10.15 6.84 -12.48
N ASN A 12 8.97 7.40 -12.27
CA ASN A 12 8.74 8.59 -11.43
C ASN A 12 8.92 8.32 -9.91
N GLU A 13 9.02 7.04 -9.54
CA GLU A 13 9.27 6.56 -8.16
C GLU A 13 10.74 6.16 -7.97
N ALA A 14 11.60 6.49 -8.93
CA ALA A 14 13.01 6.13 -8.93
C ALA A 14 13.73 6.59 -7.66
N LEU A 15 14.74 5.82 -7.28
CA LEU A 15 15.59 6.12 -6.13
C LEU A 15 16.48 7.33 -6.44
N HIS A 16 16.33 8.39 -5.67
CA HIS A 16 17.20 9.56 -5.72
C HIS A 16 18.36 9.38 -4.74
N LEU A 17 19.57 9.23 -5.30
CA LEU A 17 20.79 9.00 -4.53
C LEU A 17 21.52 10.31 -4.28
N SER A 18 22.01 10.52 -3.05
CA SER A 18 23.07 11.49 -2.78
C SER A 18 24.38 11.02 -3.43
N GLU A 19 25.35 11.92 -3.56
CA GLU A 19 26.66 11.59 -4.12
C GLU A 19 27.35 10.44 -3.36
N ARG A 20 27.28 10.45 -2.04
CA ARG A 20 27.83 9.38 -1.19
C ARG A 20 27.13 8.04 -1.44
N GLU A 21 25.81 8.03 -1.55
CA GLU A 21 25.03 6.83 -1.81
C GLU A 21 25.30 6.28 -3.21
N ARG A 22 25.42 7.17 -4.21
CA ARG A 22 25.81 6.82 -5.57
C ARG A 22 27.15 6.11 -5.60
N ASN A 23 28.15 6.66 -4.90
CA ASN A 23 29.48 6.04 -4.81
C ASN A 23 29.40 4.65 -4.17
N THR A 24 28.61 4.49 -3.10
CA THR A 24 28.38 3.18 -2.47
C THR A 24 27.80 2.15 -3.45
N ILE A 25 26.83 2.54 -4.26
CA ILE A 25 26.24 1.67 -5.29
C ILE A 25 27.26 1.32 -6.38
N ILE A 26 28.04 2.29 -6.85
CA ILE A 26 29.09 2.07 -7.84
C ILE A 26 30.15 1.09 -7.31
N ASP A 27 30.53 1.21 -6.05
CA ASP A 27 31.51 0.30 -5.43
C ASP A 27 30.95 -1.14 -5.29
N CYS A 28 29.65 -1.32 -5.07
CA CYS A 28 29.03 -2.64 -5.14
C CYS A 28 29.15 -3.26 -6.53
N PHE A 29 28.85 -2.48 -7.58
CA PHE A 29 28.98 -2.96 -8.96
C PHE A 29 30.43 -3.30 -9.33
N LYS A 30 31.40 -2.45 -8.93
CA LYS A 30 32.84 -2.75 -9.16
C LYS A 30 33.23 -4.08 -8.52
N LYS A 31 32.84 -4.35 -7.28
CA LYS A 31 33.13 -5.63 -6.60
C LYS A 31 32.57 -6.84 -7.35
N ILE A 32 31.36 -6.70 -7.91
CA ILE A 32 30.77 -7.78 -8.73
C ILE A 32 31.53 -7.96 -10.02
N ASP A 33 31.87 -6.85 -10.69
CA ASP A 33 32.60 -6.86 -11.96
C ASP A 33 34.02 -7.41 -11.78
N ASP A 34 34.74 -6.97 -10.76
CA ASP A 34 36.08 -7.49 -10.41
C ASP A 34 36.05 -9.00 -10.18
N GLU A 35 35.06 -9.52 -9.45
CA GLU A 35 34.95 -10.95 -9.18
C GLU A 35 34.59 -11.78 -10.41
N ILE A 36 33.76 -11.25 -11.30
CA ILE A 36 33.43 -11.88 -12.59
C ILE A 36 34.68 -11.99 -13.45
N ASN A 37 35.53 -10.96 -13.44
CA ASN A 37 36.76 -10.90 -14.27
C ASN A 37 37.96 -11.60 -13.62
N TYR A 38 37.89 -12.03 -12.35
CA TYR A 38 39.00 -12.69 -11.62
C TYR A 38 39.35 -14.07 -12.17
N GLY A 39 38.51 -14.65 -13.03
CA GLY A 39 38.77 -15.97 -13.66
C GLY A 39 38.09 -17.14 -13.00
N GLY A 40 37.30 -16.92 -11.95
CA GLY A 40 36.38 -17.88 -11.34
C GLY A 40 37.06 -19.01 -10.54
N ASP A 41 36.82 -19.08 -9.26
CA ASP A 41 37.16 -20.20 -8.39
C ASP A 41 35.91 -20.79 -7.71
N LYS A 42 36.11 -21.77 -6.83
CA LYS A 42 34.99 -22.38 -6.09
C LYS A 42 34.22 -21.44 -5.17
N HIS A 43 34.75 -20.25 -4.87
CA HIS A 43 34.18 -19.25 -3.96
C HIS A 43 33.50 -18.11 -4.71
N SER A 44 33.82 -17.89 -6.00
CA SER A 44 33.35 -16.75 -6.78
C SER A 44 31.83 -16.60 -6.80
N ASN A 45 31.08 -17.69 -6.96
CA ASN A 45 29.61 -17.66 -6.94
C ASN A 45 29.07 -17.16 -5.59
N THR A 46 29.71 -17.53 -4.47
CA THR A 46 29.30 -17.10 -3.12
C THR A 46 29.63 -15.63 -2.91
N ILE A 47 30.79 -15.17 -3.38
CA ILE A 47 31.20 -13.77 -3.28
C ILE A 47 30.28 -12.89 -4.09
N ILE A 48 29.99 -13.25 -5.35
CA ILE A 48 29.03 -12.53 -6.22
C ILE A 48 27.64 -12.48 -5.58
N ALA A 49 27.13 -13.59 -5.09
CA ALA A 49 25.81 -13.62 -4.43
C ALA A 49 25.75 -12.70 -3.20
N SER A 50 26.80 -12.70 -2.38
CA SER A 50 26.92 -11.82 -1.20
C SER A 50 27.02 -10.34 -1.60
N ALA A 51 27.73 -10.02 -2.68
CA ALA A 51 27.85 -8.66 -3.20
C ALA A 51 26.51 -8.15 -3.75
N ILE A 52 25.75 -9.01 -4.46
CA ILE A 52 24.40 -8.71 -4.93
C ILE A 52 23.46 -8.48 -3.74
N GLU A 53 23.50 -9.32 -2.72
CA GLU A 53 22.67 -9.15 -1.52
C GLU A 53 23.00 -7.83 -0.81
N LEU A 54 24.28 -7.49 -0.69
CA LEU A 54 24.72 -6.22 -0.11
C LEU A 54 24.19 -5.02 -0.92
N PHE A 55 24.30 -5.05 -2.24
CA PHE A 55 23.74 -4.04 -3.13
C PHE A 55 22.24 -3.85 -2.91
N LEU A 56 21.46 -4.95 -2.89
CA LEU A 56 20.02 -4.91 -2.68
C LEU A 56 19.65 -4.36 -1.29
N ASN A 57 20.44 -4.69 -0.26
CA ASN A 57 20.26 -4.13 1.08
C ASN A 57 20.55 -2.61 1.13
N TYR A 58 21.53 -2.11 0.36
CA TYR A 58 21.73 -0.66 0.22
C TYR A 58 20.56 0.01 -0.49
N CYS A 59 20.02 -0.59 -1.55
CA CYS A 59 18.83 -0.06 -2.22
C CYS A 59 17.64 0.06 -1.25
N LEU A 60 17.36 -0.97 -0.45
CA LEU A 60 16.33 -0.91 0.60
C LEU A 60 16.56 0.25 1.57
N ARG A 61 17.79 0.37 2.11
CA ARG A 61 18.15 1.46 3.03
C ARG A 61 17.90 2.84 2.41
N PHE A 62 18.25 3.02 1.14
CA PHE A 62 18.13 4.32 0.47
C PHE A 62 16.68 4.66 0.13
N TYR A 63 15.86 3.66 -0.24
CA TYR A 63 14.42 3.86 -0.35
C TYR A 63 13.79 4.20 1.02
N ASP A 64 14.19 3.53 2.08
CA ASP A 64 13.73 3.85 3.43
C ASP A 64 14.06 5.30 3.82
N ARG A 65 15.28 5.75 3.57
CA ARG A 65 15.67 7.15 3.77
C ARG A 65 14.83 8.10 2.88
N GLN A 66 14.58 7.75 1.60
CA GLN A 66 13.79 8.56 0.70
C GLN A 66 12.35 8.72 1.19
N PHE A 67 11.71 7.67 1.69
CA PHE A 67 10.39 7.77 2.30
C PHE A 67 10.41 8.71 3.52
N ILE A 68 11.42 8.60 4.39
CA ILE A 68 11.53 9.47 5.58
C ILE A 68 11.72 10.94 5.18
N THR A 69 12.57 11.23 4.20
CA THR A 69 12.85 12.62 3.78
C THR A 69 11.69 13.27 3.04
N ARG A 70 10.73 12.49 2.53
CA ARG A 70 9.54 12.97 1.82
C ARG A 70 8.29 13.04 2.71
N ILE A 71 8.43 13.12 4.03
CA ILE A 71 7.31 13.10 5.00
C ILE A 71 6.19 14.07 4.62
N LYS A 72 6.50 15.31 4.21
CA LYS A 72 5.47 16.27 3.82
C LYS A 72 4.69 15.82 2.59
N VAL A 73 5.40 15.39 1.54
CA VAL A 73 4.80 14.88 0.29
C VAL A 73 3.97 13.62 0.56
N ASN A 74 4.45 12.73 1.41
CA ASN A 74 3.75 11.51 1.78
C ASN A 74 2.46 11.80 2.56
N LYS A 75 2.47 12.78 3.47
CA LYS A 75 1.27 13.23 4.19
C LYS A 75 0.25 13.84 3.23
N ASP A 76 0.68 14.68 2.29
CA ASP A 76 -0.19 15.24 1.26
C ASP A 76 -0.80 14.14 0.38
N LEU A 77 -0.03 13.08 0.05
CA LEU A 77 -0.53 11.91 -0.66
C LEU A 77 -1.55 11.11 0.16
N LEU A 78 -1.34 10.97 1.47
CA LEU A 78 -2.31 10.29 2.35
C LEU A 78 -3.64 11.05 2.41
N ILE A 79 -3.61 12.38 2.54
CA ILE A 79 -4.81 13.23 2.50
C ILE A 79 -5.55 13.05 1.17
N ARG A 80 -4.85 13.15 0.04
CA ARG A 80 -5.43 12.94 -1.29
C ARG A 80 -6.01 11.54 -1.46
N PHE A 81 -5.39 10.53 -0.86
CA PHE A 81 -5.91 9.17 -0.86
C PHE A 81 -7.21 9.05 -0.06
N GLU A 82 -7.31 9.69 1.10
CA GLU A 82 -8.55 9.73 1.88
C GLU A 82 -9.68 10.42 1.11
N GLU A 83 -9.41 11.60 0.56
CA GLU A 83 -10.35 12.32 -0.30
C GLU A 83 -10.79 11.49 -1.52
N LEU A 84 -9.88 10.72 -2.09
CA LEU A 84 -10.16 9.84 -3.21
C LEU A 84 -11.13 8.71 -2.82
N ILE A 85 -10.95 8.09 -1.65
CA ILE A 85 -11.86 7.06 -1.12
C ILE A 85 -13.24 7.66 -0.87
N ASP A 86 -13.30 8.81 -0.21
CA ASP A 86 -14.57 9.48 0.09
C ASP A 86 -15.31 9.84 -1.20
N GLY A 87 -14.61 10.43 -2.18
CA GLY A 87 -15.15 10.76 -3.48
C GLY A 87 -15.63 9.53 -4.28
N TYR A 88 -14.98 8.37 -4.09
CA TYR A 88 -15.40 7.12 -4.74
C TYR A 88 -16.78 6.66 -4.28
N PHE A 89 -17.06 6.73 -2.99
CA PHE A 89 -18.37 6.36 -2.44
C PHE A 89 -19.42 7.41 -2.75
N ILE A 90 -19.10 8.71 -2.59
CA ILE A 90 -20.03 9.81 -2.89
C ILE A 90 -20.48 9.80 -4.36
N SER A 91 -19.56 9.49 -5.29
CA SER A 91 -19.87 9.41 -6.73
C SER A 91 -20.70 8.18 -7.15
N GLY A 92 -20.98 7.25 -6.23
CA GLY A 92 -21.70 6.03 -6.52
C GLY A 92 -20.89 4.97 -7.31
N LYS A 93 -19.61 5.19 -7.52
CA LYS A 93 -18.74 4.21 -8.23
C LYS A 93 -18.74 2.85 -7.56
N ALA A 94 -18.84 2.80 -6.23
CA ALA A 94 -18.86 1.57 -5.48
C ALA A 94 -20.04 0.66 -5.88
N GLN A 95 -21.19 1.22 -6.19
CA GLN A 95 -22.37 0.46 -6.59
C GLN A 95 -22.16 -0.32 -7.89
N ASN A 96 -21.35 0.20 -8.80
CA ASN A 96 -21.10 -0.40 -10.12
C ASN A 96 -19.82 -1.24 -10.16
N HIS A 97 -18.81 -0.89 -9.36
CA HIS A 97 -17.46 -1.47 -9.46
C HIS A 97 -17.01 -2.18 -8.17
N GLY A 98 -17.86 -2.21 -7.12
CA GLY A 98 -17.50 -2.73 -5.81
C GLY A 98 -16.62 -1.76 -5.01
N THR A 99 -16.03 -2.25 -3.91
CA THR A 99 -15.10 -1.45 -3.08
C THR A 99 -13.84 -1.07 -3.87
N PRO A 100 -13.24 0.13 -3.63
CA PRO A 100 -12.06 0.54 -4.38
C PRO A 100 -10.90 -0.42 -4.14
N SER A 101 -10.20 -0.80 -5.22
CA SER A 101 -9.01 -1.65 -5.14
C SER A 101 -7.75 -0.83 -4.91
N VAL A 102 -6.71 -1.45 -4.32
CA VAL A 102 -5.39 -0.84 -4.16
C VAL A 102 -4.82 -0.36 -5.49
N ALA A 103 -4.98 -1.18 -6.56
CA ALA A 103 -4.49 -0.84 -7.90
C ALA A 103 -5.23 0.38 -8.47
N TRP A 104 -6.54 0.48 -8.28
CA TRP A 104 -7.31 1.64 -8.71
C TRP A 104 -6.88 2.91 -7.95
N CYS A 105 -6.75 2.84 -6.62
CA CYS A 105 -6.30 3.98 -5.82
C CYS A 105 -4.90 4.46 -6.24
N ALA A 106 -3.97 3.53 -6.43
CA ALA A 106 -2.62 3.84 -6.89
C ALA A 106 -2.64 4.55 -8.26
N SER A 107 -3.43 4.04 -9.22
CA SER A 107 -3.55 4.63 -10.56
C SER A 107 -4.09 6.07 -10.54
N GLN A 108 -5.07 6.36 -9.68
CA GLN A 108 -5.63 7.71 -9.52
C GLN A 108 -4.60 8.70 -8.93
N LEU A 109 -3.65 8.21 -8.15
CA LEU A 109 -2.56 8.99 -7.56
C LEU A 109 -1.30 9.02 -8.44
N CYS A 110 -1.35 8.43 -9.64
CA CYS A 110 -0.21 8.28 -10.56
C CYS A 110 0.98 7.53 -9.94
N LEU A 111 0.67 6.49 -9.13
CA LEU A 111 1.63 5.65 -8.45
C LEU A 111 1.50 4.19 -8.90
N SER A 112 2.62 3.44 -8.81
CA SER A 112 2.56 1.99 -8.93
C SER A 112 1.90 1.37 -7.68
N PRO A 113 1.16 0.24 -7.82
CA PRO A 113 0.51 -0.40 -6.68
C PRO A 113 1.48 -0.78 -5.55
N ASN A 114 2.70 -1.18 -5.89
CA ASN A 114 3.71 -1.57 -4.91
C ASN A 114 4.26 -0.36 -4.15
N TYR A 115 4.64 0.72 -4.85
CA TYR A 115 5.07 1.96 -4.18
C TYR A 115 3.97 2.53 -3.29
N PHE A 116 2.74 2.58 -3.79
CA PHE A 116 1.58 3.03 -3.02
C PHE A 116 1.36 2.17 -1.77
N GLY A 117 1.45 0.82 -1.90
CA GLY A 117 1.32 -0.10 -0.78
C GLY A 117 2.38 0.13 0.30
N ASP A 118 3.65 0.29 -0.10
CA ASP A 118 4.76 0.54 0.80
C ASP A 118 4.65 1.91 1.47
N LEU A 119 4.20 2.95 0.74
CA LEU A 119 3.94 4.27 1.27
C LEU A 119 2.86 4.23 2.35
N ILE A 120 1.68 3.66 2.06
CA ILE A 120 0.58 3.57 3.03
C ILE A 120 1.01 2.78 4.27
N LYS A 121 1.70 1.65 4.08
CA LYS A 121 2.20 0.84 5.19
C LYS A 121 3.19 1.63 6.07
N LYS A 122 4.03 2.44 5.48
CA LYS A 122 5.03 3.24 6.19
C LYS A 122 4.41 4.40 6.96
N GLU A 123 3.45 5.10 6.35
CA GLU A 123 2.78 6.25 6.95
C GLU A 123 1.74 5.86 8.03
N THR A 124 1.06 4.71 7.84
CA THR A 124 -0.07 4.32 8.71
C THR A 124 0.19 3.08 9.57
N GLY A 125 1.26 2.34 9.30
CA GLY A 125 1.54 1.03 9.91
C GLY A 125 0.67 -0.11 9.40
N ARG A 126 -0.25 0.14 8.43
CA ARG A 126 -1.22 -0.83 7.90
C ARG A 126 -1.01 -1.05 6.41
N ILE A 127 -1.32 -2.25 5.92
CA ILE A 127 -1.32 -2.48 4.47
C ILE A 127 -2.49 -1.70 3.82
N ALA A 128 -2.29 -1.25 2.59
CA ALA A 128 -3.25 -0.38 1.89
C ALA A 128 -4.66 -0.99 1.79
N LEU A 129 -4.76 -2.31 1.59
CA LEU A 129 -6.04 -3.02 1.54
C LEU A 129 -6.80 -2.91 2.87
N ASP A 130 -6.12 -3.15 4.00
CA ASP A 130 -6.75 -3.05 5.32
C ASP A 130 -7.18 -1.61 5.63
N TYR A 131 -6.39 -0.63 5.17
CA TYR A 131 -6.75 0.77 5.31
C TYR A 131 -8.04 1.12 4.56
N ILE A 132 -8.18 0.69 3.30
CA ILE A 132 -9.40 0.87 2.50
C ILE A 132 -10.58 0.18 3.17
N GLN A 133 -10.39 -1.05 3.64
CA GLN A 133 -11.45 -1.80 4.35
C GLN A 133 -11.89 -1.09 5.63
N GLN A 134 -10.94 -0.58 6.41
CA GLN A 134 -11.25 0.17 7.63
C GLN A 134 -12.07 1.43 7.33
N LYS A 135 -11.66 2.23 6.36
CA LYS A 135 -12.41 3.43 5.92
C LYS A 135 -13.82 3.08 5.44
N THR A 136 -13.96 1.97 4.69
CA THR A 136 -15.28 1.47 4.26
C THR A 136 -16.16 1.09 5.47
N MET A 137 -15.58 0.46 6.50
CA MET A 137 -16.31 0.10 7.71
C MET A 137 -16.65 1.31 8.58
N ASP A 138 -15.80 2.32 8.63
CA ASP A 138 -16.09 3.56 9.36
C ASP A 138 -17.25 4.31 8.68
N LEU A 139 -17.25 4.41 7.36
CA LEU A 139 -18.41 4.93 6.61
C LEU A 139 -19.68 4.10 6.85
N ALA A 140 -19.54 2.78 6.92
CA ALA A 140 -20.67 1.89 7.26
C ALA A 140 -21.25 2.19 8.65
N LYS A 141 -20.40 2.43 9.66
CA LYS A 141 -20.84 2.78 11.02
C LYS A 141 -21.63 4.08 11.02
N ASP A 142 -21.13 5.11 10.33
CA ASP A 142 -21.81 6.40 10.22
C ASP A 142 -23.17 6.26 9.56
N MET A 143 -23.28 5.46 8.50
CA MET A 143 -24.56 5.20 7.84
C MET A 143 -25.52 4.36 8.69
N LEU A 144 -25.02 3.47 9.55
CA LEU A 144 -25.83 2.61 10.41
C LEU A 144 -26.52 3.36 11.55
N ILE A 145 -25.96 4.49 11.99
CA ILE A 145 -26.56 5.38 12.98
C ILE A 145 -27.84 6.03 12.45
N HIS A 146 -27.99 6.21 11.14
CA HIS A 146 -29.16 6.78 10.51
C HIS A 146 -30.18 5.70 10.17
N PRO A 147 -31.39 5.72 10.77
CA PRO A 147 -32.38 4.65 10.63
C PRO A 147 -33.05 4.56 9.26
N GLU A 148 -32.94 5.61 8.44
CA GLU A 148 -33.64 5.74 7.16
C GLU A 148 -33.20 4.70 6.12
N LYS A 149 -31.96 4.22 6.24
CA LYS A 149 -31.39 3.22 5.30
C LYS A 149 -31.43 1.82 5.85
N SER A 150 -31.92 0.89 5.06
CA SER A 150 -31.84 -0.53 5.37
C SER A 150 -30.37 -1.04 5.30
N ILE A 151 -30.10 -2.17 5.96
CA ILE A 151 -28.78 -2.83 5.86
C ILE A 151 -28.44 -3.20 4.41
N GLY A 152 -29.46 -3.56 3.62
CA GLY A 152 -29.28 -3.87 2.19
C GLY A 152 -28.86 -2.66 1.37
N GLU A 153 -29.49 -1.52 1.59
CA GLU A 153 -29.14 -0.26 0.90
C GLU A 153 -27.73 0.21 1.27
N ILE A 154 -27.35 0.08 2.55
CA ILE A 154 -25.98 0.39 3.00
C ILE A 154 -24.98 -0.54 2.32
N ALA A 155 -25.24 -1.85 2.31
CA ALA A 155 -24.38 -2.82 1.64
C ALA A 155 -24.19 -2.49 0.16
N TYR A 156 -25.28 -2.19 -0.55
CA TYR A 156 -25.23 -1.80 -1.95
C TYR A 156 -24.46 -0.49 -2.19
N TYR A 157 -24.72 0.52 -1.35
CA TYR A 157 -23.99 1.81 -1.41
C TYR A 157 -22.48 1.62 -1.25
N LEU A 158 -22.06 0.70 -0.36
CA LEU A 158 -20.66 0.39 -0.10
C LEU A 158 -20.04 -0.56 -1.14
N GLY A 159 -20.81 -0.98 -2.15
CA GLY A 159 -20.33 -1.81 -3.23
C GLY A 159 -20.36 -3.32 -2.98
N TYR A 160 -21.10 -3.76 -1.97
CA TYR A 160 -21.31 -5.19 -1.74
C TYR A 160 -22.49 -5.70 -2.59
N GLN A 161 -22.21 -6.69 -3.40
CA GLN A 161 -23.23 -7.30 -4.27
C GLN A 161 -24.35 -7.97 -3.47
N TYR A 162 -24.04 -8.50 -2.28
CA TYR A 162 -25.01 -9.17 -1.40
C TYR A 162 -24.85 -8.68 0.05
N PRO A 163 -25.96 -8.35 0.75
CA PRO A 163 -25.94 -7.87 2.13
C PRO A 163 -25.26 -8.82 3.13
N GLN A 164 -25.30 -10.13 2.86
CA GLN A 164 -24.64 -11.11 3.72
C GLN A 164 -23.11 -11.01 3.68
N TYR A 165 -22.52 -10.63 2.56
CA TYR A 165 -21.08 -10.40 2.49
C TYR A 165 -20.67 -9.16 3.26
N PHE A 166 -21.43 -8.09 3.14
CA PHE A 166 -21.26 -6.90 3.97
C PHE A 166 -21.36 -7.26 5.47
N SER A 167 -22.42 -7.96 5.87
CA SER A 167 -22.63 -8.32 7.29
C SER A 167 -21.48 -9.15 7.85
N ARG A 168 -20.91 -10.07 7.07
CA ARG A 168 -19.74 -10.87 7.47
C ARG A 168 -18.48 -9.99 7.57
N ALA A 169 -18.24 -9.12 6.58
CA ALA A 169 -17.10 -8.21 6.58
C ALA A 169 -17.17 -7.24 7.77
N PHE A 170 -18.34 -6.67 8.01
CA PHE A 170 -18.58 -5.75 9.13
C PHE A 170 -18.38 -6.46 10.48
N LYS A 171 -18.96 -7.65 10.68
CA LYS A 171 -18.77 -8.43 11.92
C LYS A 171 -17.30 -8.78 12.14
N LYS A 172 -16.55 -9.13 11.07
CA LYS A 172 -15.12 -9.42 11.16
C LYS A 172 -14.31 -8.19 11.59
N ALA A 173 -14.66 -7.00 11.09
CA ALA A 173 -13.93 -5.78 11.35
C ALA A 173 -14.31 -5.09 12.65
N VAL A 174 -15.60 -5.15 13.04
CA VAL A 174 -16.17 -4.39 14.17
C VAL A 174 -16.49 -5.28 15.39
N GLY A 175 -16.59 -6.60 15.19
CA GLY A 175 -16.87 -7.57 16.26
C GLY A 175 -18.36 -7.90 16.44
N CYS A 176 -19.29 -7.10 15.92
CA CYS A 176 -20.73 -7.33 15.98
C CYS A 176 -21.36 -7.19 14.59
N THR A 177 -22.59 -7.69 14.42
CA THR A 177 -23.33 -7.55 13.16
C THR A 177 -23.82 -6.11 12.96
N PRO A 178 -24.10 -5.66 11.71
CA PRO A 178 -24.68 -4.34 11.45
C PRO A 178 -25.97 -4.07 12.23
N ASN A 179 -26.83 -5.08 12.38
CA ASN A 179 -28.06 -4.95 13.16
C ASN A 179 -27.80 -4.77 14.66
N GLU A 180 -26.84 -5.52 15.21
CA GLU A 180 -26.43 -5.38 16.62
C GLU A 180 -25.81 -4.01 16.86
N TYR A 181 -24.91 -3.56 15.96
CA TYR A 181 -24.29 -2.24 16.02
C TYR A 181 -25.35 -1.12 16.01
N ARG A 182 -26.32 -1.18 15.10
CA ARG A 182 -27.42 -0.21 15.02
C ARG A 182 -28.21 -0.14 16.33
N ARG A 183 -28.53 -1.30 16.93
CA ARG A 183 -29.27 -1.35 18.21
C ARG A 183 -28.50 -0.79 19.40
N GLN A 184 -27.18 -0.86 19.38
CA GLN A 184 -26.33 -0.33 20.46
C GLN A 184 -26.13 1.19 20.35
N SER A 185 -26.42 1.76 19.18
CA SER A 185 -26.26 3.19 18.92
C SER A 185 -27.53 4.01 19.24
N TYR A 186 -28.60 3.33 19.65
CA TYR A 186 -29.87 3.87 20.15
C TYR A 186 -30.14 3.42 21.59
#